data_116f1bda889dae9909b3c4e848975e32
#
_entry.id   116f1bda889dae9909b3c4e848975e32
#
_cell.length_a   1.000
_cell.length_b   1.000
_cell.length_c   1.000
_cell.angle_alpha   90.00
_cell.angle_beta   90.00
_cell.angle_gamma   90.00
#
_symmetry.space_group_name_H-M   'P 1'
#
loop_
_entity.id
_entity.type
_entity.pdbx_description
1 polymer ?
#
loop_
_entity_poly.entity_id
_entity_poly.type
_entity_poly.pdbx_seq_one_letter_code
_entity_poly.pdbx_strand_id
1 'polypeptide(L)'
;APGAGEHLFERVKSLRELEGRLAEAKAAGKPAMIDYYADWCTDCLRMEKATFAMPAVKTEMTGRFALLQVDVTDPNDAEAKAMKQRFGVFGPPAMLFFDASGAERRDLRAYGFRGPDEFLGMLRQVK
;
A
#
# COMPACT_ATOMS: atom_id res chain seq x y z
N ALA A 1 16.15 -10.81 -6.25
CA ALA A 1 16.76 -10.07 -5.15
C ALA A 1 15.77 -9.09 -4.56
N PRO A 2 15.74 -8.91 -3.26
CA PRO A 2 14.82 -7.98 -2.65
C PRO A 2 15.11 -6.56 -3.13
N GLY A 3 14.06 -5.91 -3.62
CA GLY A 3 14.12 -4.50 -3.89
C GLY A 3 14.00 -3.71 -2.59
N ALA A 4 14.28 -2.41 -2.66
CA ALA A 4 14.12 -1.53 -1.50
C ALA A 4 12.69 -1.59 -0.95
N GLY A 5 11.70 -1.79 -1.83
CA GLY A 5 10.29 -1.86 -1.44
C GLY A 5 9.95 -3.06 -0.59
N GLU A 6 10.69 -4.14 -0.70
CA GLU A 6 10.39 -5.36 0.07
C GLU A 6 10.61 -5.18 1.56
N HIS A 7 11.52 -4.29 1.96
CA HIS A 7 11.78 -4.02 3.37
C HIS A 7 10.92 -2.91 3.92
N LEU A 8 10.23 -2.20 3.04
CA LEU A 8 9.38 -1.08 3.41
C LEU A 8 8.02 -1.57 3.90
N PHE A 9 7.48 -2.58 3.24
CA PHE A 9 6.13 -3.06 3.50
C PHE A 9 6.14 -4.41 4.20
N GLU A 10 5.17 -4.60 5.10
CA GLU A 10 4.86 -5.92 5.61
C GLU A 10 3.92 -6.60 4.60
N ARG A 11 4.32 -7.76 4.09
CA ARG A 11 3.45 -8.54 3.20
C ARG A 11 2.43 -9.31 4.02
N VAL A 12 1.16 -9.09 3.72
CA VAL A 12 0.05 -9.82 4.33
C VAL A 12 -0.44 -10.87 3.34
N LYS A 13 -0.71 -12.08 3.83
CA LYS A 13 -0.97 -13.23 2.96
C LYS A 13 -2.41 -13.69 2.98
N SER A 14 -3.26 -13.09 3.81
CA SER A 14 -4.67 -13.44 3.88
C SER A 14 -5.50 -12.22 4.19
N LEU A 15 -6.78 -12.30 3.85
CA LEU A 15 -7.73 -11.23 4.20
C LEU A 15 -7.81 -11.05 5.71
N ARG A 16 -7.79 -12.14 6.45
CA ARG A 16 -7.81 -12.07 7.92
C ARG A 16 -6.61 -11.31 8.46
N GLU A 17 -5.43 -11.58 7.93
CA GLU A 17 -4.21 -10.88 8.34
C GLU A 17 -4.29 -9.41 7.97
N LEU A 18 -4.74 -9.09 6.76
CA LEU A 18 -4.89 -7.71 6.31
C LEU A 18 -5.81 -6.93 7.23
N GLU A 19 -6.99 -7.48 7.52
CA GLU A 19 -7.96 -6.82 8.39
C GLU A 19 -7.43 -6.68 9.81
N GLY A 20 -6.69 -7.68 10.29
CA GLY A 20 -6.07 -7.62 11.62
C GLY A 20 -5.04 -6.50 11.72
N ARG A 21 -4.21 -6.33 10.70
CA ARG A 21 -3.20 -5.26 10.68
C ARG A 21 -3.85 -3.88 10.59
N LEU A 22 -4.91 -3.75 9.81
CA LEU A 22 -5.65 -2.49 9.74
C LEU A 22 -6.29 -2.15 11.08
N ALA A 23 -6.85 -3.14 11.77
CA ALA A 23 -7.44 -2.93 13.08
C ALA A 23 -6.37 -2.52 14.11
N GLU A 24 -5.18 -3.12 14.05
CA GLU A 24 -4.08 -2.74 14.93
C GLU A 24 -3.64 -1.31 14.70
N ALA A 25 -3.53 -0.89 13.44
CA ALA A 25 -3.17 0.49 13.11
C ALA A 25 -4.19 1.47 13.67
N LYS A 26 -5.48 1.17 13.47
CA LYS A 26 -6.57 2.00 14.00
C LYS A 26 -6.47 2.11 15.51
N ALA A 27 -6.27 0.99 16.20
CA ALA A 27 -6.18 0.97 17.67
C ALA A 27 -4.99 1.79 18.16
N ALA A 28 -3.91 1.83 17.38
CA ALA A 28 -2.72 2.61 17.71
C ALA A 28 -2.84 4.09 17.27
N GLY A 29 -3.95 4.48 16.66
CA GLY A 29 -4.11 5.83 16.13
C GLY A 29 -3.15 6.15 15.00
N LYS A 30 -2.84 5.15 14.18
CA LYS A 30 -1.82 5.26 13.13
C LYS A 30 -2.48 5.10 11.77
N PRO A 31 -2.20 5.99 10.81
CA PRO A 31 -2.71 5.80 9.44
C PRO A 31 -2.06 4.57 8.80
N ALA A 32 -2.71 4.04 7.78
CA ALA A 32 -2.25 2.83 7.10
C ALA A 32 -2.26 3.03 5.59
N MET A 33 -1.38 2.31 4.92
CA MET A 33 -1.32 2.27 3.46
C MET A 33 -1.29 0.81 3.03
N ILE A 34 -2.10 0.47 2.01
CA ILE A 34 -2.03 -0.83 1.36
C ILE A 34 -1.48 -0.64 -0.04
N ASP A 35 -0.44 -1.37 -0.38
CA ASP A 35 0.15 -1.39 -1.72
C ASP A 35 -0.14 -2.73 -2.36
N TYR A 36 -0.94 -2.74 -3.44
CA TYR A 36 -1.19 -3.93 -4.22
C TYR A 36 -0.13 -4.05 -5.30
N TYR A 37 0.59 -5.16 -5.29
CA TYR A 37 1.82 -5.36 -6.06
C TYR A 37 1.77 -6.67 -6.83
N ALA A 38 2.44 -6.71 -7.99
CA ALA A 38 2.72 -7.96 -8.69
C ALA A 38 4.10 -7.89 -9.33
N ASP A 39 4.78 -9.04 -9.41
CA ASP A 39 6.11 -9.12 -10.01
C ASP A 39 6.11 -8.69 -11.47
N TRP A 40 5.01 -8.95 -12.19
CA TRP A 40 4.87 -8.61 -13.62
C TRP A 40 4.38 -7.18 -13.85
N CYS A 41 4.15 -6.42 -12.81
CA CYS A 41 3.57 -5.07 -12.90
C CYS A 41 4.69 -4.04 -13.08
N THR A 42 4.87 -3.53 -14.30
CA THR A 42 5.91 -2.56 -14.62
C THR A 42 5.80 -1.30 -13.77
N ASP A 43 4.59 -0.77 -13.60
CA ASP A 43 4.39 0.45 -12.81
C ASP A 43 4.62 0.22 -11.32
N CYS A 44 4.41 -1.02 -10.82
CA CYS A 44 4.78 -1.35 -9.44
C CYS A 44 6.29 -1.21 -9.24
N LEU A 45 7.06 -1.71 -10.19
CA LEU A 45 8.53 -1.61 -10.15
C LEU A 45 8.99 -0.16 -10.26
N ARG A 46 8.31 0.62 -11.11
CA ARG A 46 8.60 2.05 -11.22
C ARG A 46 8.32 2.79 -9.92
N MET A 47 7.21 2.46 -9.24
CA MET A 47 6.90 3.05 -7.93
C MET A 47 8.02 2.79 -6.94
N GLU A 48 8.54 1.56 -6.90
CA GLU A 48 9.62 1.21 -5.97
C GLU A 48 10.88 2.02 -6.24
N LYS A 49 11.26 2.14 -7.51
CA LYS A 49 12.52 2.79 -7.88
C LYS A 49 12.44 4.31 -7.87
N ALA A 50 11.36 4.86 -8.41
CA ALA A 50 11.28 6.30 -8.65
C ALA A 50 10.58 7.06 -7.53
N THR A 51 9.69 6.43 -6.78
CA THR A 51 8.86 7.12 -5.80
C THR A 51 9.13 6.66 -4.38
N PHE A 52 8.96 5.37 -4.09
CA PHE A 52 9.15 4.87 -2.71
C PHE A 52 10.58 5.01 -2.24
N ALA A 53 11.55 4.94 -3.15
CA ALA A 53 12.97 5.05 -2.82
C ALA A 53 13.42 6.49 -2.53
N MET A 54 12.62 7.48 -2.89
CA MET A 54 12.98 8.89 -2.65
C MET A 54 12.96 9.18 -1.15
N PRO A 55 14.03 9.80 -0.62
CA PRO A 55 14.17 9.97 0.84
C PRO A 55 12.98 10.65 1.51
N ALA A 56 12.44 11.71 0.92
CA ALA A 56 11.31 12.43 1.53
C ALA A 56 10.06 11.56 1.59
N VAL A 57 9.79 10.78 0.54
CA VAL A 57 8.64 9.87 0.47
C VAL A 57 8.83 8.75 1.49
N LYS A 58 10.01 8.14 1.49
CA LYS A 58 10.32 7.03 2.38
C LYS A 58 10.20 7.44 3.85
N THR A 59 10.71 8.63 4.19
CA THR A 59 10.63 9.15 5.55
C THR A 59 9.18 9.36 5.98
N GLU A 60 8.35 9.92 5.11
CA GLU A 60 6.93 10.12 5.41
C GLU A 60 6.22 8.80 5.60
N MET A 61 6.49 7.83 4.73
CA MET A 61 5.87 6.51 4.81
C MET A 61 6.25 5.78 6.10
N THR A 62 7.55 5.63 6.35
CA THR A 62 8.03 4.86 7.50
C THR A 62 7.78 5.55 8.82
N GLY A 63 7.74 6.89 8.83
CA GLY A 63 7.57 7.66 10.05
C GLY A 63 6.13 7.72 10.55
N ARG A 64 5.15 7.55 9.66
CA ARG A 64 3.75 7.78 10.03
C ARG A 64 2.83 6.59 9.81
N PHE A 65 3.10 5.73 8.83
CA PHE A 65 2.12 4.75 8.34
C PHE A 65 2.43 3.32 8.76
N ALA A 66 1.38 2.55 9.01
CA ALA A 66 1.47 1.10 8.92
C ALA A 66 1.51 0.78 7.43
N LEU A 67 2.55 0.09 6.98
CA LEU A 67 2.80 -0.14 5.56
C LEU A 67 2.54 -1.61 5.24
N LEU A 68 1.48 -1.88 4.47
CA LEU A 68 1.02 -3.24 4.17
C LEU A 68 1.07 -3.45 2.66
N GLN A 69 1.48 -4.66 2.26
CA GLN A 69 1.55 -5.01 0.83
C GLN A 69 0.81 -6.30 0.57
N VAL A 70 0.00 -6.30 -0.49
CA VAL A 70 -0.70 -7.47 -0.99
C VAL A 70 -0.07 -7.87 -2.32
N ASP A 71 0.50 -9.07 -2.38
CA ASP A 71 1.09 -9.59 -3.62
C ASP A 71 0.01 -10.32 -4.42
N VAL A 72 -0.34 -9.78 -5.56
CA VAL A 72 -1.36 -10.33 -6.45
C VAL A 72 -0.75 -10.96 -7.70
N THR A 73 0.52 -11.35 -7.64
CA THR A 73 1.23 -11.93 -8.79
C THR A 73 0.53 -13.17 -9.34
N ASP A 74 0.05 -14.05 -8.44
CA ASP A 74 -0.63 -15.28 -8.85
C ASP A 74 -2.14 -15.02 -8.93
N PRO A 75 -2.72 -15.03 -10.16
CA PRO A 75 -4.16 -14.78 -10.30
C PRO A 75 -5.04 -15.87 -9.72
N ASN A 76 -4.48 -17.03 -9.38
CA ASN A 76 -5.21 -18.14 -8.79
C ASN A 76 -5.14 -18.19 -7.27
N ASP A 77 -4.40 -17.28 -6.65
CA ASP A 77 -4.31 -17.20 -5.20
C ASP A 77 -5.65 -16.68 -4.64
N ALA A 78 -6.36 -17.55 -3.92
CA ALA A 78 -7.69 -17.23 -3.40
C ALA A 78 -7.65 -16.08 -2.38
N GLU A 79 -6.59 -16.03 -1.55
CA GLU A 79 -6.45 -14.96 -0.57
C GLU A 79 -6.17 -13.61 -1.23
N ALA A 80 -5.32 -13.60 -2.25
CA ALA A 80 -5.07 -12.37 -3.01
C ALA A 80 -6.35 -11.87 -3.66
N LYS A 81 -7.15 -12.78 -4.24
CA LYS A 81 -8.46 -12.41 -4.79
C LYS A 81 -9.38 -11.82 -3.73
N ALA A 82 -9.44 -12.44 -2.55
CA ALA A 82 -10.28 -11.96 -1.46
C ALA A 82 -9.85 -10.56 -1.00
N MET A 83 -8.56 -10.30 -0.93
CA MET A 83 -8.05 -8.99 -0.53
C MET A 83 -8.31 -7.91 -1.58
N LYS A 84 -8.30 -8.28 -2.88
CA LYS A 84 -8.71 -7.35 -3.92
C LYS A 84 -10.21 -7.06 -3.83
N GLN A 85 -11.02 -8.08 -3.67
CA GLN A 85 -12.48 -7.96 -3.62
C GLN A 85 -12.93 -7.16 -2.41
N ARG A 86 -12.28 -7.35 -1.28
CA ARG A 86 -12.64 -6.68 -0.02
C ARG A 86 -12.69 -5.16 -0.18
N PHE A 87 -11.79 -4.59 -0.96
CA PHE A 87 -11.71 -3.15 -1.17
C PHE A 87 -12.05 -2.73 -2.60
N GLY A 88 -12.51 -3.65 -3.43
CA GLY A 88 -12.89 -3.35 -4.80
C GLY A 88 -11.73 -2.92 -5.67
N VAL A 89 -10.58 -3.57 -5.52
CA VAL A 89 -9.37 -3.26 -6.28
C VAL A 89 -9.32 -4.10 -7.54
N PHE A 90 -9.13 -3.46 -8.69
CA PHE A 90 -9.05 -4.17 -9.98
C PHE A 90 -7.74 -4.93 -10.16
N GLY A 91 -6.63 -4.28 -9.82
CA GLY A 91 -5.32 -4.88 -9.99
C GLY A 91 -4.21 -3.89 -9.68
N PRO A 92 -2.94 -4.34 -9.79
CA PRO A 92 -1.78 -3.51 -9.45
C PRO A 92 -1.41 -2.54 -10.58
N PRO A 93 -0.73 -1.44 -10.25
CA PRO A 93 -0.48 -1.01 -8.88
C PRO A 93 -1.72 -0.28 -8.34
N ALA A 94 -2.00 -0.49 -7.08
CA ALA A 94 -3.06 0.25 -6.40
C ALA A 94 -2.58 0.59 -5.00
N MET A 95 -2.72 1.85 -4.62
CA MET A 95 -2.34 2.31 -3.30
C MET A 95 -3.59 2.85 -2.62
N LEU A 96 -3.94 2.27 -1.47
CA LEU A 96 -5.08 2.66 -0.66
C LEU A 96 -4.58 3.27 0.64
N PHE A 97 -5.29 4.29 1.13
CA PHE A 97 -4.89 5.03 2.33
C PHE A 97 -6.03 5.05 3.33
N PHE A 98 -5.67 4.87 4.60
CA PHE A 98 -6.62 4.88 5.73
C PHE A 98 -6.13 5.91 6.74
N ASP A 99 -7.02 6.77 7.20
CA ASP A 99 -6.70 7.72 8.27
C ASP A 99 -6.47 6.98 9.60
N ALA A 100 -5.91 7.69 10.56
CA ALA A 100 -5.70 7.15 11.91
C ALA A 100 -7.01 6.71 12.57
N SER A 101 -8.15 7.22 12.11
CA SER A 101 -9.47 6.80 12.57
C SER A 101 -9.90 5.44 12.03
N GLY A 102 -9.15 4.88 11.09
CA GLY A 102 -9.47 3.63 10.41
C GLY A 102 -10.33 3.78 9.17
N ALA A 103 -10.73 5.01 8.83
CA ALA A 103 -11.56 5.26 7.66
C ALA A 103 -10.70 5.34 6.40
N GLU A 104 -11.14 4.66 5.34
CA GLU A 104 -10.42 4.75 4.07
C GLU A 104 -10.62 6.12 3.42
N ARG A 105 -9.52 6.70 2.94
CA ARG A 105 -9.53 7.89 2.11
C ARG A 105 -9.66 7.47 0.65
N ARG A 106 -10.90 7.15 0.25
CA ARG A 106 -11.15 6.68 -1.11
C ARG A 106 -10.83 7.74 -2.17
N ASP A 107 -10.92 9.00 -1.79
CA ASP A 107 -10.56 10.14 -2.65
C ASP A 107 -9.07 10.16 -3.01
N LEU A 108 -8.23 9.48 -2.22
CA LEU A 108 -6.78 9.42 -2.46
C LEU A 108 -6.32 8.10 -3.06
N ARG A 109 -7.23 7.17 -3.38
CA ARG A 109 -6.84 5.93 -4.04
C ARG A 109 -6.07 6.25 -5.31
N ALA A 110 -4.95 5.58 -5.49
CA ALA A 110 -4.13 5.76 -6.67
C ALA A 110 -3.99 4.45 -7.42
N TYR A 111 -4.23 4.49 -8.72
CA TYR A 111 -3.98 3.37 -9.62
C TYR A 111 -2.92 3.83 -10.62
N GLY A 112 -1.93 2.97 -10.88
CA GLY A 112 -0.84 3.33 -11.77
C GLY A 112 0.24 4.15 -11.08
N PHE A 113 1.19 4.62 -11.89
CA PHE A 113 2.36 5.32 -11.37
C PHE A 113 2.02 6.72 -10.88
N ARG A 114 2.64 7.12 -9.78
CA ARG A 114 2.65 8.49 -9.26
C ARG A 114 4.08 8.89 -8.98
N GLY A 115 4.48 10.09 -9.45
CA GLY A 115 5.81 10.61 -9.18
C GLY A 115 5.99 10.99 -7.71
N PRO A 116 7.24 11.20 -7.26
CA PRO A 116 7.50 11.40 -5.83
C PRO A 116 6.84 12.64 -5.23
N ASP A 117 6.84 13.77 -5.96
CA ASP A 117 6.26 15.00 -5.42
C ASP A 117 4.74 14.88 -5.26
N GLU A 118 4.08 14.34 -6.26
CA GLU A 118 2.63 14.10 -6.21
C GLU A 118 2.29 13.13 -5.09
N PHE A 119 3.05 12.04 -4.99
CA PHE A 119 2.79 11.00 -4.00
C PHE A 119 3.01 11.52 -2.58
N LEU A 120 4.07 12.31 -2.38
CA LEU A 120 4.33 12.93 -1.08
C LEU A 120 3.15 13.83 -0.66
N GLY A 121 2.61 14.60 -1.61
CA GLY A 121 1.44 15.44 -1.35
C GLY A 121 0.23 14.61 -0.94
N MET A 122 0.04 13.44 -1.55
CA MET A 122 -1.04 12.52 -1.19
C MET A 122 -0.86 12.00 0.24
N LEU A 123 0.35 11.54 0.56
CA LEU A 123 0.64 11.03 1.91
C LEU A 123 0.34 12.07 2.99
N ARG A 124 0.66 13.33 2.72
CA ARG A 124 0.47 14.41 3.70
C ARG A 124 -0.99 14.77 3.94
N GLN A 125 -1.87 14.38 3.04
CA GLN A 125 -3.32 14.58 3.21
C GLN A 125 -3.94 13.53 4.11
N VAL A 126 -3.29 12.41 4.31
CA VAL A 126 -3.80 11.32 5.16
C VAL A 126 -3.52 11.68 6.62
N LYS A 127 -4.55 11.79 7.44
CA LYS A 127 -4.46 12.17 8.84
C LYS A 127 -4.72 10.98 9.75
#